data_f8a54df1e28389f4e16e381af38a5396
#
_entry.id   f8a54df1e28389f4e16e381af38a5396
#
_cell.length_a   1.000
_cell.length_b   1.000
_cell.length_c   1.000
_cell.angle_alpha   90.00
_cell.angle_beta   90.00
_cell.angle_gamma   90.00
#
_symmetry.space_group_name_H-M   'P 1'
#
loop_
_entity.id
_entity.type
_entity.pdbx_description
1 polymer ?
#
loop_
_entity_poly.entity_id
_entity_poly.type
_entity_poly.pdbx_seq_one_letter_code
_entity_poly.pdbx_strand_id
1 'polypeptide(L)'
;GVLLKAESLFPTLEVALEDSGETRRILFVTTGGMYSEVVVASRALLMENVMSDIYSLRVIKPIDKEYFIALAKDYDGIVFAEDGIVSGGISEYLALVLSESKITNFRIKEKVL
;
A
#
# COMPACT_ATOMS: atom_id res chain seq x y z
N GLY A 1 -5.95 -5.00 10.01
CA GLY A 1 -6.05 -4.49 8.66
C GLY A 1 -6.52 -5.54 7.66
N VAL A 2 -6.99 -5.08 6.54
CA VAL A 2 -7.46 -5.93 5.45
C VAL A 2 -6.58 -5.71 4.23
N LEU A 3 -6.00 -6.79 3.70
CA LEU A 3 -5.20 -6.74 2.47
C LEU A 3 -6.11 -7.06 1.28
N LEU A 4 -6.19 -6.13 0.34
CA LEU A 4 -6.92 -6.28 -0.91
C LEU A 4 -5.92 -6.49 -2.03
N LYS A 5 -5.94 -7.67 -2.63
CA LYS A 5 -5.02 -8.02 -3.71
C LYS A 5 -5.48 -7.38 -5.02
N ALA A 6 -4.51 -6.97 -5.85
CA ALA A 6 -4.77 -6.37 -7.15
C ALA A 6 -5.67 -7.25 -8.02
N GLU A 7 -5.49 -8.56 -7.98
CA GLU A 7 -6.30 -9.51 -8.73
C GLU A 7 -7.79 -9.44 -8.37
N SER A 8 -8.09 -9.10 -7.11
CA SER A 8 -9.48 -8.93 -6.65
C SER A 8 -10.10 -7.61 -7.08
N LEU A 9 -9.25 -6.57 -7.20
CA LEU A 9 -9.69 -5.23 -7.60
C LEU A 9 -9.81 -5.09 -9.11
N PHE A 10 -8.90 -5.75 -9.85
CA PHE A 10 -8.81 -5.63 -11.31
C PHE A 10 -8.68 -7.02 -11.93
N PRO A 11 -9.79 -7.71 -12.17
CA PRO A 11 -9.78 -9.11 -12.63
C PRO A 11 -9.04 -9.38 -13.96
N THR A 12 -8.86 -8.35 -14.79
CA THR A 12 -8.15 -8.49 -16.06
C THR A 12 -6.63 -8.35 -15.93
N LEU A 13 -6.13 -8.19 -14.71
CA LEU A 13 -4.73 -7.93 -14.43
C LEU A 13 -3.80 -9.03 -14.92
N GLU A 14 -4.17 -10.29 -14.71
CA GLU A 14 -3.33 -11.43 -15.11
C GLU A 14 -3.01 -11.42 -16.61
N VAL A 15 -3.99 -11.08 -17.45
CA VAL A 15 -3.80 -11.01 -18.89
C VAL A 15 -2.83 -9.87 -19.24
N ALA A 16 -2.94 -8.73 -18.57
CA ALA A 16 -2.06 -7.60 -18.81
C ALA A 16 -0.61 -7.88 -18.35
N LEU A 17 -0.45 -8.65 -17.28
CA LEU A 17 0.87 -8.95 -16.70
C LEU A 17 1.65 -10.02 -17.48
N GLU A 18 0.98 -10.96 -18.12
CA GLU A 18 1.63 -12.00 -18.91
C GLU A 18 2.48 -11.43 -20.06
N ASP A 19 2.09 -10.27 -20.57
CA ASP A 19 2.77 -9.61 -21.68
C ASP A 19 3.87 -8.62 -21.25
N SER A 20 4.03 -8.37 -19.95
CA SER A 20 5.01 -7.42 -19.43
C SER A 20 6.25 -8.15 -18.88
N GLY A 21 7.44 -7.84 -19.40
CA GLY A 21 8.68 -8.51 -19.03
C GLY A 21 9.12 -8.32 -17.58
N GLU A 22 8.88 -7.16 -16.99
CA GLU A 22 9.17 -6.87 -15.58
C GLU A 22 7.98 -6.17 -14.94
N THR A 23 7.48 -6.76 -13.86
CA THR A 23 6.39 -6.18 -13.09
C THR A 23 6.91 -5.64 -11.77
N ARG A 24 6.70 -4.34 -11.53
CA ARG A 24 6.93 -3.75 -10.22
C ARG A 24 5.69 -3.96 -9.37
N ARG A 25 5.91 -4.14 -8.08
CA ARG A 25 4.83 -4.32 -7.11
C ARG A 25 4.91 -3.24 -6.05
N ILE A 26 3.79 -2.55 -5.87
CA ILE A 26 3.65 -1.48 -4.88
C ILE A 26 2.61 -1.89 -3.84
N LEU A 27 2.91 -1.67 -2.59
CA LEU A 27 1.95 -1.81 -1.51
C LEU A 27 1.46 -0.42 -1.10
N PHE A 28 0.16 -0.18 -1.23
CA PHE A 28 -0.46 0.98 -0.60
C PHE A 28 -0.93 0.61 0.79
N VAL A 29 -0.53 1.40 1.78
CA VAL A 29 -1.02 1.28 3.15
C VAL A 29 -1.89 2.50 3.41
N THR A 30 -3.18 2.30 3.60
CA THR A 30 -4.14 3.40 3.68
C THR A 30 -4.88 3.41 5.01
N THR A 31 -5.24 4.62 5.44
CA THR A 31 -6.03 4.86 6.64
C THR A 31 -7.17 5.84 6.31
N GLY A 32 -8.29 5.69 7.01
CA GLY A 32 -9.40 6.65 6.92
C GLY A 32 -9.99 6.80 5.53
N GLY A 33 -10.18 8.04 5.10
CA GLY A 33 -10.86 8.40 3.86
C GLY A 33 -10.04 8.29 2.59
N MET A 34 -8.82 7.77 2.64
CA MET A 34 -7.93 7.73 1.47
C MET A 34 -8.15 6.52 0.56
N TYR A 35 -9.04 5.60 0.92
CA TYR A 35 -9.22 4.37 0.15
C TYR A 35 -9.60 4.61 -1.30
N SER A 36 -10.54 5.52 -1.55
CA SER A 36 -11.00 5.80 -2.92
C SER A 36 -9.89 6.38 -3.79
N GLU A 37 -9.10 7.28 -3.26
CA GLU A 37 -7.95 7.87 -3.97
C GLU A 37 -6.90 6.81 -4.27
N VAL A 38 -6.68 5.89 -3.34
CA VAL A 38 -5.71 4.82 -3.50
C VAL A 38 -6.17 3.84 -4.58
N VAL A 39 -7.45 3.51 -4.65
CA VAL A 39 -7.98 2.65 -5.71
C VAL A 39 -7.76 3.29 -7.09
N VAL A 40 -8.00 4.59 -7.22
CA VAL A 40 -7.75 5.31 -8.46
C VAL A 40 -6.26 5.28 -8.83
N ALA A 41 -5.39 5.53 -7.86
CA ALA A 41 -3.94 5.48 -8.08
C ALA A 41 -3.47 4.07 -8.48
N SER A 42 -3.99 3.04 -7.82
CA SER A 42 -3.69 1.65 -8.13
C SER A 42 -4.04 1.30 -9.58
N ARG A 43 -5.20 1.75 -10.04
CA ARG A 43 -5.64 1.53 -11.41
C ARG A 43 -4.77 2.28 -12.42
N ALA A 44 -4.36 3.50 -12.11
CA ALA A 44 -3.46 4.27 -12.96
C ALA A 44 -2.09 3.60 -13.10
N LEU A 45 -1.56 3.07 -12.01
CA LEU A 45 -0.30 2.32 -12.03
C LEU A 45 -0.41 1.06 -12.89
N LEU A 46 -1.53 0.37 -12.84
CA LEU A 46 -1.75 -0.82 -13.65
C LEU A 46 -1.62 -0.52 -15.14
N MET A 47 -2.07 0.64 -15.59
CA MET A 47 -1.93 1.05 -16.99
C MET A 47 -0.47 1.25 -17.40
N GLU A 48 0.43 1.39 -16.45
CA GLU A 48 1.87 1.49 -16.67
C GLU A 48 2.61 0.18 -16.32
N ASN A 49 1.87 -0.93 -16.22
CA ASN A 49 2.39 -2.25 -15.84
C ASN A 49 2.98 -2.29 -14.43
N VAL A 50 2.44 -1.49 -13.52
CA VAL A 50 2.80 -1.50 -12.12
C VAL A 50 1.64 -2.12 -11.34
N MET A 51 1.88 -3.26 -10.71
CA MET A 51 0.91 -3.95 -9.87
C MET A 51 0.89 -3.35 -8.48
N SER A 52 -0.28 -3.20 -7.90
CA SER A 52 -0.37 -2.70 -6.53
C SER A 52 -1.46 -3.41 -5.73
N ASP A 53 -1.16 -3.63 -4.47
CA ASP A 53 -2.10 -4.15 -3.50
C ASP A 53 -2.38 -3.06 -2.46
N ILE A 54 -3.51 -3.16 -1.77
CA ILE A 54 -3.93 -2.17 -0.79
C ILE A 54 -4.09 -2.85 0.57
N TYR A 55 -3.33 -2.37 1.54
CA TYR A 55 -3.48 -2.77 2.93
C TYR A 55 -4.24 -1.67 3.66
N SER A 56 -5.52 -1.94 3.94
CA SER A 56 -6.39 -0.98 4.60
C SER A 56 -6.34 -1.17 6.12
N LEU A 57 -5.87 -0.15 6.82
CA LEU A 57 -5.77 -0.17 8.27
C LEU A 57 -7.06 0.29 8.90
N ARG A 58 -7.57 -0.52 9.81
CA ARG A 58 -8.69 -0.16 10.69
C ARG A 58 -8.13 -0.02 12.09
N VAL A 59 -8.22 1.16 12.66
CA VAL A 59 -7.47 1.60 13.84
C VAL A 59 -7.96 1.02 15.17
N ILE A 60 -8.77 -0.03 15.17
CA ILE A 60 -9.41 -0.54 16.39
C ILE A 60 -8.57 -1.60 17.11
N LYS A 61 -7.55 -2.16 16.48
CA LYS A 61 -6.70 -3.21 17.05
C LYS A 61 -5.23 -2.90 16.89
N PRO A 62 -4.39 -3.35 17.82
CA PRO A 62 -2.93 -3.23 17.64
C PRO A 62 -2.50 -3.85 16.32
N ILE A 63 -1.58 -3.17 15.64
CA ILE A 63 -1.03 -3.66 14.39
C ILE A 63 -0.02 -4.76 14.69
N ASP A 64 -0.15 -5.88 13.99
CA ASP A 64 0.84 -6.95 14.06
C ASP A 64 2.08 -6.52 13.25
N LYS A 65 3.10 -6.07 13.97
CA LYS A 65 4.34 -5.58 13.37
C LYS A 65 5.05 -6.65 12.55
N GLU A 66 5.10 -7.86 13.04
CA GLU A 66 5.80 -8.96 12.37
C GLU A 66 5.13 -9.30 11.04
N TYR A 67 3.80 -9.36 11.04
CA TYR A 67 3.03 -9.56 9.83
C TYR A 67 3.28 -8.43 8.83
N PHE A 68 3.24 -7.18 9.29
CA PHE A 68 3.43 -6.03 8.43
C PHE A 68 4.82 -5.99 7.81
N ILE A 69 5.86 -6.27 8.59
CA ILE A 69 7.24 -6.33 8.10
C ILE A 69 7.38 -7.43 7.03
N ALA A 70 6.83 -8.61 7.31
CA ALA A 70 6.87 -9.72 6.36
C ALA A 70 6.15 -9.38 5.06
N LEU A 71 4.98 -8.75 5.17
CA LEU A 71 4.21 -8.31 3.99
C LEU A 71 5.01 -7.30 3.16
N ALA A 72 5.60 -6.30 3.81
CA ALA A 72 6.32 -5.23 3.14
C ALA A 72 7.49 -5.72 2.29
N LYS A 73 8.13 -6.81 2.70
CA LYS A 73 9.27 -7.39 1.98
C LYS A 73 8.91 -7.93 0.59
N ASP A 74 7.64 -8.17 0.33
CA ASP A 74 7.17 -8.71 -0.95
C ASP A 74 6.97 -7.63 -2.02
N TYR A 75 7.24 -6.37 -1.68
CA TYR A 75 6.96 -5.24 -2.58
C TYR A 75 8.22 -4.44 -2.91
N ASP A 76 8.26 -3.89 -4.11
CA ASP A 76 9.35 -3.03 -4.56
C ASP A 76 9.27 -1.64 -3.94
N GLY A 77 8.07 -1.20 -3.62
CA GLY A 77 7.85 0.07 -2.96
C GLY A 77 6.60 0.06 -2.10
N ILE A 78 6.57 0.93 -1.11
CA ILE A 78 5.45 1.05 -0.17
C ILE A 78 5.04 2.51 -0.13
N VAL A 79 3.76 2.76 -0.31
CA VAL A 79 3.20 4.11 -0.24
C VAL A 79 2.17 4.15 0.89
N PHE A 80 2.47 4.94 1.91
CA PHE A 80 1.51 5.24 2.97
C PHE A 80 0.63 6.38 2.51
N ALA A 81 -0.66 6.13 2.38
CA ALA A 81 -1.65 7.14 2.02
C ALA A 81 -2.49 7.44 3.25
N GLU A 82 -2.25 8.57 3.88
CA GLU A 82 -2.80 8.94 5.16
C GLU A 82 -3.68 10.19 5.06
N ASP A 83 -4.84 10.12 5.72
CA ASP A 83 -5.61 11.30 6.04
C ASP A 83 -5.06 11.83 7.38
N GLY A 84 -4.24 12.88 7.32
CA GLY A 84 -3.52 13.39 8.47
C GLY A 84 -4.41 13.92 9.59
N ILE A 85 -5.69 14.15 9.33
CA ILE A 85 -6.64 14.60 10.35
C ILE A 85 -7.17 13.42 11.17
N VAL A 86 -7.37 12.26 10.52
CA VAL A 86 -8.06 11.12 11.11
C VAL A 86 -7.11 10.07 11.66
N SER A 87 -5.96 9.89 11.02
CA SER A 87 -5.13 8.71 11.27
C SER A 87 -4.13 8.83 12.41
N GLY A 88 -3.88 10.04 12.93
CA GLY A 88 -3.08 10.20 14.14
C GLY A 88 -1.62 9.74 14.07
N GLY A 89 -0.99 9.78 12.90
CA GLY A 89 0.43 9.47 12.75
C GLY A 89 0.75 7.99 12.61
N ILE A 90 -0.22 7.17 12.23
CA ILE A 90 -0.02 5.73 12.01
C ILE A 90 1.02 5.47 10.92
N SER A 91 1.02 6.25 9.85
CA SER A 91 2.01 6.09 8.77
C SER A 91 3.42 6.35 9.27
N GLU A 92 3.62 7.36 10.12
CA GLU A 92 4.93 7.63 10.72
C GLU A 92 5.39 6.47 11.59
N TYR A 93 4.48 5.94 12.39
CA TYR A 93 4.77 4.78 13.24
C TYR A 93 5.18 3.57 12.42
N LEU A 94 4.43 3.23 11.38
CA LEU A 94 4.74 2.09 10.53
C LEU A 94 6.01 2.30 9.71
N ALA A 95 6.25 3.52 9.25
CA ALA A 95 7.51 3.86 8.57
C ALA A 95 8.70 3.64 9.50
N LEU A 96 8.57 4.01 10.78
CA LEU A 96 9.61 3.75 11.78
C LEU A 96 9.82 2.24 11.96
N VAL A 97 8.74 1.46 12.05
CA VAL A 97 8.82 0.00 12.14
C VAL A 97 9.60 -0.59 10.98
N LEU A 98 9.31 -0.14 9.75
CA LEU A 98 10.04 -0.58 8.56
C LEU A 98 11.50 -0.16 8.59
N SER A 99 11.78 1.07 9.00
CA SER A 99 13.15 1.60 9.08
C SER A 99 14.00 0.81 10.07
N GLU A 100 13.43 0.44 11.22
CA GLU A 100 14.11 -0.40 12.21
C GLU A 100 14.44 -1.79 11.66
N SER A 101 13.67 -2.26 10.68
CA SER A 101 13.92 -3.52 9.98
C SER A 101 14.73 -3.33 8.69
N LYS A 102 15.31 -2.15 8.50
CA LYS A 102 16.13 -1.78 7.34
C LYS A 102 15.36 -1.80 6.00
N ILE A 103 14.06 -1.59 6.05
CA ILE A 103 13.22 -1.44 4.87
C ILE A 103 13.00 0.06 4.68
N THR A 104 13.54 0.62 3.61
CA THR A 104 13.54 2.08 3.38
C THR A 104 12.85 2.52 2.09
N ASN A 105 12.33 1.58 1.31
CA ASN A 105 11.68 1.84 0.03
C ASN A 105 10.20 2.25 0.19
N PHE A 106 9.97 3.29 0.99
CA PHE A 106 8.61 3.77 1.24
C PHE A 106 8.49 5.28 1.07
N ARG A 107 7.25 5.76 0.86
CA ARG A 107 6.88 7.17 0.80
C ARG A 107 5.60 7.39 1.61
N ILE A 108 5.47 8.55 2.21
CA ILE A 108 4.27 8.95 2.93
C ILE A 108 3.58 10.05 2.13
N LYS A 109 2.31 9.85 1.82
CA LYS A 109 1.45 10.83 1.16
C LYS A 109 0.31 11.20 2.11
N GLU A 110 0.24 12.46 2.47
CA GLU A 110 -0.83 12.97 3.32
C GLU A 110 -1.84 13.74 2.48
N LYS A 111 -3.10 13.58 2.84
CA LYS A 111 -4.16 14.43 2.30
C LYS A 111 -4.15 15.75 3.06
N VAL A 112 -3.83 16.83 2.37
CA VAL A 112 -3.85 18.17 2.92
C VAL A 112 -5.17 18.83 2.52
N LEU A 113 -5.89 19.31 3.51
CA LEU A 113 -7.15 20.02 3.29
C LEU A 113 -6.89 21.50 3.03
#